data_004c0ce0ffc88bf490efc5be885ba53b
#
_entry.id   004c0ce0ffc88bf490efc5be885ba53b
#
_cell.length_a   1.000
_cell.length_b   1.000
_cell.length_c   1.000
_cell.angle_alpha   90.00
_cell.angle_beta   90.00
_cell.angle_gamma   90.00
#
_symmetry.space_group_name_H-M   'P 1'
#
loop_
_entity.id
_entity.type
_entity.pdbx_description
1 polymer ?
#
loop_
_entity_poly.entity_id
_entity_poly.type
_entity_poly.pdbx_seq_one_letter_code
_entity_poly.pdbx_strand_id
1 'polypeptide(L)'
;MRSVALGELVLESVRSIVARPVLSVLTGLAIGALSLGAGLLEVHALNSLEATVAQQVAAGSDVLVIDADGSPIPSGPCEALARSGDVLEVGSVRSVVAVRLDDGGASSFQLATVSPGYLRVVAPKALSVHAVVAGSAVSDTLGVGAGSLVRLTDGRSLRVGAVLPAGARTQDRDRWMLEIAPAAADASVAECWVESRQGSLDRVREMVPALFGSVGNLRVRSLVSTDVVTAAQAQYEGRVTRWSWVPVAVTCAGMLVISLRPRWPEFALYRIVGFSSSDIAVMFALEAWLLATPATLLMLAAGVAFLLSSGGLTPQAFSVLAATSAMCASTISLAIAALTPPMWSIDLPRYLKGRG
;
A
#
# COMPACT_ATOMS: atom_id res chain seq x y z
N MET A 1 -7.70 -55.23 -7.59
CA MET A 1 -7.56 -54.29 -6.47
C MET A 1 -8.90 -53.59 -6.33
N ARG A 2 -9.58 -53.70 -5.18
CA ARG A 2 -10.84 -52.99 -4.90
C ARG A 2 -10.45 -51.53 -4.57
N SER A 3 -11.00 -50.56 -5.29
CA SER A 3 -10.92 -49.17 -4.87
C SER A 3 -11.74 -48.99 -3.61
N VAL A 4 -11.12 -48.53 -2.53
CA VAL A 4 -11.83 -48.17 -1.29
C VAL A 4 -12.70 -46.98 -1.55
N ALA A 5 -13.94 -46.95 -1.08
CA ALA A 5 -14.84 -45.82 -1.27
C ALA A 5 -14.28 -44.60 -0.55
N LEU A 6 -14.34 -43.42 -1.22
CA LEU A 6 -13.82 -42.15 -0.66
C LEU A 6 -14.41 -41.81 0.71
N GLY A 7 -15.69 -42.19 0.96
CA GLY A 7 -16.37 -41.99 2.22
C GLY A 7 -15.72 -42.79 3.39
N GLU A 8 -15.21 -43.99 3.11
CA GLU A 8 -14.52 -44.79 4.12
C GLU A 8 -13.17 -44.19 4.48
N LEU A 9 -12.45 -43.64 3.50
CA LEU A 9 -11.18 -42.95 3.72
C LEU A 9 -11.37 -41.66 4.56
N VAL A 10 -12.42 -40.88 4.31
CA VAL A 10 -12.78 -39.71 5.12
C VAL A 10 -13.11 -40.11 6.55
N LEU A 11 -13.94 -41.13 6.74
CA LEU A 11 -14.33 -41.60 8.07
C LEU A 11 -13.14 -42.07 8.88
N GLU A 12 -12.21 -42.79 8.25
CA GLU A 12 -11.00 -43.27 8.90
C GLU A 12 -10.04 -42.13 9.27
N SER A 13 -9.92 -41.11 8.39
CA SER A 13 -9.16 -39.90 8.67
C SER A 13 -9.73 -39.13 9.87
N VAL A 14 -11.05 -38.98 9.97
CA VAL A 14 -11.71 -38.34 11.12
C VAL A 14 -11.47 -39.17 12.42
N ARG A 15 -11.64 -40.48 12.38
CA ARG A 15 -11.36 -41.34 13.52
C ARG A 15 -9.92 -41.20 14.01
N SER A 16 -8.98 -41.14 13.10
CA SER A 16 -7.57 -40.93 13.40
C SER A 16 -7.32 -39.61 14.16
N ILE A 17 -7.92 -38.51 13.71
CA ILE A 17 -7.81 -37.21 14.36
C ILE A 17 -8.40 -37.24 15.77
N VAL A 18 -9.57 -37.86 15.93
CA VAL A 18 -10.27 -37.98 17.23
C VAL A 18 -9.53 -38.89 18.19
N ALA A 19 -8.84 -39.93 17.71
CA ALA A 19 -8.06 -40.83 18.55
C ALA A 19 -6.85 -40.17 19.23
N ARG A 20 -6.38 -38.98 18.71
CA ARG A 20 -5.21 -38.26 19.24
C ARG A 20 -5.47 -36.78 19.38
N PRO A 21 -6.44 -36.36 20.18
CA PRO A 21 -6.97 -35.00 20.16
C PRO A 21 -5.91 -33.96 20.52
N VAL A 22 -5.05 -34.21 21.49
CA VAL A 22 -4.01 -33.27 21.94
C VAL A 22 -3.00 -32.99 20.80
N LEU A 23 -2.49 -34.03 20.16
CA LEU A 23 -1.52 -33.88 19.07
C LEU A 23 -2.13 -33.20 17.87
N SER A 24 -3.36 -33.57 17.51
CA SER A 24 -4.10 -32.98 16.40
C SER A 24 -4.36 -31.48 16.62
N VAL A 25 -4.80 -31.10 17.82
CA VAL A 25 -5.04 -29.68 18.17
C VAL A 25 -3.73 -28.90 18.17
N LEU A 26 -2.66 -29.41 18.78
CA LEU A 26 -1.37 -28.72 18.79
C LEU A 26 -0.80 -28.52 17.36
N THR A 27 -0.89 -29.56 16.53
CA THR A 27 -0.45 -29.48 15.13
C THR A 27 -1.29 -28.48 14.34
N GLY A 28 -2.61 -28.52 14.50
CA GLY A 28 -3.51 -27.55 13.87
C GLY A 28 -3.21 -26.11 14.30
N LEU A 29 -3.05 -25.87 15.61
CA LEU A 29 -2.70 -24.55 16.12
C LEU A 29 -1.33 -24.06 15.59
N ALA A 30 -0.34 -24.94 15.54
CA ALA A 30 0.97 -24.58 14.99
C ALA A 30 0.89 -24.20 13.51
N ILE A 31 0.16 -24.99 12.69
CA ILE A 31 -0.08 -24.69 11.28
C ILE A 31 -0.80 -23.34 11.12
N GLY A 32 -1.88 -23.15 11.89
CA GLY A 32 -2.66 -21.91 11.84
C GLY A 32 -1.83 -20.69 12.25
N ALA A 33 -1.06 -20.78 13.35
CA ALA A 33 -0.22 -19.69 13.84
C ALA A 33 0.89 -19.32 12.84
N LEU A 34 1.56 -20.30 12.23
CA LEU A 34 2.58 -20.07 11.22
C LEU A 34 1.99 -19.44 9.96
N SER A 35 0.82 -19.91 9.50
CA SER A 35 0.12 -19.35 8.35
C SER A 35 -0.33 -17.92 8.62
N LEU A 36 -0.87 -17.63 9.81
CA LEU A 36 -1.23 -16.29 10.25
C LEU A 36 0.00 -15.37 10.30
N GLY A 37 1.10 -15.83 10.88
CA GLY A 37 2.36 -15.08 10.95
C GLY A 37 2.85 -14.66 9.57
N ALA A 38 2.87 -15.58 8.60
CA ALA A 38 3.22 -15.27 7.21
C ALA A 38 2.27 -14.23 6.60
N GLY A 39 0.96 -14.39 6.80
CA GLY A 39 -0.04 -13.44 6.30
C GLY A 39 0.10 -12.04 6.91
N LEU A 40 0.33 -11.94 8.22
CA LEU A 40 0.53 -10.65 8.90
C LEU A 40 1.83 -9.96 8.46
N LEU A 41 2.89 -10.70 8.18
CA LEU A 41 4.13 -10.13 7.62
C LEU A 41 3.87 -9.50 6.24
N GLU A 42 3.09 -10.15 5.39
CA GLU A 42 2.71 -9.62 4.08
C GLU A 42 1.82 -8.36 4.21
N VAL A 43 0.83 -8.38 5.11
CA VAL A 43 -0.02 -7.22 5.39
C VAL A 43 0.80 -6.06 5.94
N HIS A 44 1.75 -6.32 6.84
CA HIS A 44 2.64 -5.28 7.36
C HIS A 44 3.49 -4.63 6.25
N ALA A 45 4.03 -5.44 5.34
CA ALA A 45 4.79 -4.93 4.20
C ALA A 45 3.91 -4.07 3.25
N LEU A 46 2.65 -4.47 3.03
CA LEU A 46 1.69 -3.70 2.25
C LEU A 46 1.37 -2.36 2.93
N ASN A 47 1.04 -2.39 4.22
CA ASN A 47 0.72 -1.17 4.97
C ASN A 47 1.90 -0.19 5.01
N SER A 48 3.13 -0.68 5.09
CA SER A 48 4.32 0.17 5.04
C SER A 48 4.50 0.85 3.67
N LEU A 49 4.19 0.14 2.58
CA LEU A 49 4.18 0.72 1.23
C LEU A 49 3.07 1.79 1.12
N GLU A 50 1.84 1.46 1.53
CA GLU A 50 0.71 2.40 1.49
C GLU A 50 1.00 3.67 2.31
N ALA A 51 1.60 3.52 3.49
CA ALA A 51 2.00 4.67 4.33
C ALA A 51 3.06 5.54 3.63
N THR A 52 4.07 4.92 3.00
CA THR A 52 5.09 5.64 2.23
C THR A 52 4.47 6.39 1.04
N VAL A 53 3.60 5.74 0.28
CA VAL A 53 2.89 6.37 -0.84
C VAL A 53 2.02 7.52 -0.34
N ALA A 54 1.24 7.32 0.73
CA ALA A 54 0.40 8.38 1.30
C ALA A 54 1.23 9.58 1.79
N GLN A 55 2.39 9.33 2.40
CA GLN A 55 3.31 10.38 2.82
C GLN A 55 3.86 11.16 1.62
N GLN A 56 4.23 10.48 0.54
CA GLN A 56 4.74 11.11 -0.69
C GLN A 56 3.64 11.91 -1.42
N VAL A 57 2.42 11.39 -1.48
CA VAL A 57 1.25 12.13 -2.01
C VAL A 57 0.98 13.36 -1.14
N ALA A 58 1.01 13.24 0.18
CA ALA A 58 0.88 14.39 1.07
C ALA A 58 2.01 15.43 0.87
N ALA A 59 3.19 15.00 0.46
CA ALA A 59 4.31 15.87 0.10
C ALA A 59 4.16 16.50 -1.30
N GLY A 60 3.25 16.02 -2.14
CA GLY A 60 2.99 16.55 -3.49
C GLY A 60 3.67 15.79 -4.62
N SER A 61 3.95 14.49 -4.44
CA SER A 61 4.48 13.65 -5.53
C SER A 61 3.50 13.48 -6.69
N ASP A 62 2.22 13.76 -6.46
CA ASP A 62 1.13 13.78 -7.43
C ASP A 62 0.91 15.15 -8.08
N VAL A 63 1.73 16.16 -7.74
CA VAL A 63 1.65 17.51 -8.25
C VAL A 63 2.69 17.75 -9.33
N LEU A 64 2.24 18.19 -10.50
CA LEU A 64 3.07 18.69 -11.59
C LEU A 64 3.11 20.22 -11.57
N VAL A 65 4.30 20.76 -11.72
CA VAL A 65 4.54 22.19 -11.91
C VAL A 65 4.99 22.39 -13.35
N ILE A 66 4.27 23.22 -14.09
CA ILE A 66 4.47 23.54 -15.49
C ILE A 66 4.91 24.99 -15.56
N ASP A 67 6.06 25.25 -16.11
CA ASP A 67 6.62 26.58 -16.33
C ASP A 67 7.36 26.65 -17.68
N ALA A 68 7.76 27.84 -18.11
CA ALA A 68 8.49 28.05 -19.35
C ALA A 68 9.77 28.87 -19.12
N ASP A 69 10.59 28.42 -18.15
CA ASP A 69 11.90 29.01 -17.85
C ASP A 69 11.88 30.54 -17.69
N GLY A 70 10.95 31.04 -16.88
CA GLY A 70 10.77 32.46 -16.60
C GLY A 70 9.94 33.23 -17.66
N SER A 71 9.53 32.57 -18.73
CA SER A 71 8.58 33.12 -19.69
C SER A 71 7.14 32.88 -19.26
N PRO A 72 6.23 33.80 -19.48
CA PRO A 72 4.83 33.59 -19.14
C PRO A 72 4.19 32.53 -20.06
N ILE A 73 3.36 31.68 -19.49
CA ILE A 73 2.56 30.67 -20.20
C ILE A 73 1.09 31.10 -20.24
N PRO A 74 0.31 30.74 -21.27
CA PRO A 74 -1.12 31.07 -21.33
C PRO A 74 -1.92 30.31 -20.24
N SER A 75 -2.85 30.98 -19.58
CA SER A 75 -3.69 30.37 -18.54
C SER A 75 -4.76 29.42 -19.10
N GLY A 76 -5.21 29.65 -20.34
CA GLY A 76 -6.26 28.82 -20.95
C GLY A 76 -5.95 27.32 -21.01
N PRO A 77 -4.77 26.87 -21.47
CA PRO A 77 -4.34 25.48 -21.39
C PRO A 77 -4.26 24.93 -19.96
N CYS A 78 -3.82 25.74 -18.99
CA CYS A 78 -3.81 25.37 -17.58
C CYS A 78 -5.22 25.05 -17.06
N GLU A 79 -6.19 25.92 -17.36
CA GLU A 79 -7.59 25.69 -16.99
C GLU A 79 -8.23 24.53 -17.76
N ALA A 80 -7.79 24.26 -18.99
CA ALA A 80 -8.27 23.14 -19.78
C ALA A 80 -7.92 21.78 -19.12
N LEU A 81 -6.78 21.68 -18.44
CA LEU A 81 -6.38 20.51 -17.67
C LEU A 81 -7.39 20.17 -16.56
N ALA A 82 -8.03 21.17 -15.95
CA ALA A 82 -9.05 20.97 -14.92
C ALA A 82 -10.28 20.16 -15.40
N ARG A 83 -10.49 20.09 -16.72
CA ARG A 83 -11.61 19.35 -17.33
C ARG A 83 -11.28 17.87 -17.55
N SER A 84 -10.02 17.48 -17.39
CA SER A 84 -9.61 16.10 -17.51
C SER A 84 -10.07 15.30 -16.29
N GLY A 85 -10.60 14.10 -16.51
CA GLY A 85 -10.94 13.15 -15.45
C GLY A 85 -9.74 12.65 -14.65
N ASP A 86 -8.51 12.82 -15.17
CA ASP A 86 -7.25 12.41 -14.54
C ASP A 86 -6.69 13.46 -13.57
N VAL A 87 -7.28 14.65 -13.54
CA VAL A 87 -6.86 15.78 -12.70
C VAL A 87 -7.83 15.95 -11.53
N LEU A 88 -7.29 16.23 -10.35
CA LEU A 88 -8.07 16.58 -9.15
C LEU A 88 -8.29 18.08 -9.05
N GLU A 89 -7.20 18.84 -9.10
CA GLU A 89 -7.22 20.29 -8.96
C GLU A 89 -6.16 20.92 -9.86
N VAL A 90 -6.45 22.14 -10.29
CA VAL A 90 -5.53 22.97 -11.07
C VAL A 90 -5.47 24.36 -10.48
N GLY A 91 -4.27 24.89 -10.39
CA GLY A 91 -4.04 26.25 -9.96
C GLY A 91 -2.92 26.93 -10.73
N SER A 92 -2.89 28.25 -10.67
CA SER A 92 -1.87 29.04 -11.35
C SER A 92 -1.28 30.11 -10.46
N VAL A 93 -0.01 30.37 -10.67
CA VAL A 93 0.70 31.55 -10.13
C VAL A 93 0.84 32.56 -11.27
N ARG A 94 0.18 33.70 -11.14
CA ARG A 94 0.16 34.71 -12.20
C ARG A 94 1.45 35.53 -12.21
N SER A 95 1.82 36.07 -11.06
CA SER A 95 3.00 36.92 -10.90
C SER A 95 3.57 36.77 -9.49
N VAL A 96 4.85 36.97 -9.38
CA VAL A 96 5.56 37.06 -8.11
C VAL A 96 6.34 38.38 -8.10
N VAL A 97 6.07 39.24 -7.13
CA VAL A 97 6.66 40.57 -7.03
C VAL A 97 7.26 40.74 -5.65
N ALA A 98 8.48 41.24 -5.57
CA ALA A 98 9.08 41.62 -4.29
C ALA A 98 8.42 42.91 -3.80
N VAL A 99 7.86 42.87 -2.60
CA VAL A 99 7.21 44.07 -1.96
C VAL A 99 7.93 44.38 -0.66
N ARG A 100 7.84 45.68 -0.26
CA ARG A 100 8.41 46.18 0.99
C ARG A 100 7.31 46.59 1.95
N LEU A 101 7.59 46.47 3.22
CA LEU A 101 6.72 46.93 4.29
C LEU A 101 6.88 48.45 4.51
N ASP A 102 5.80 49.07 4.93
CA ASP A 102 5.77 50.49 5.36
C ASP A 102 6.05 50.57 6.90
N ASP A 103 7.05 49.86 7.36
CA ASP A 103 7.46 49.79 8.77
C ASP A 103 8.77 50.55 9.05
N GLY A 104 9.29 51.28 8.04
CA GLY A 104 10.58 51.96 8.10
C GLY A 104 11.79 51.03 8.09
N GLY A 105 11.57 49.70 7.99
CA GLY A 105 12.61 48.69 7.86
C GLY A 105 12.94 48.33 6.42
N ALA A 106 14.01 47.55 6.26
CA ALA A 106 14.43 46.98 4.97
C ALA A 106 13.72 45.64 4.64
N SER A 107 12.68 45.29 5.41
CA SER A 107 12.00 44.01 5.27
C SER A 107 11.26 43.90 3.95
N SER A 108 11.60 42.91 3.16
CA SER A 108 10.94 42.59 1.89
C SER A 108 10.51 41.14 1.87
N PHE A 109 9.37 40.89 1.23
CA PHE A 109 8.87 39.53 1.01
C PHE A 109 8.32 39.42 -0.43
N GLN A 110 8.01 38.21 -0.85
CA GLN A 110 7.41 37.99 -2.15
C GLN A 110 5.89 37.96 -2.04
N LEU A 111 5.21 38.78 -2.81
CA LEU A 111 3.77 38.76 -3.00
C LEU A 111 3.46 38.07 -4.32
N ALA A 112 2.80 36.92 -4.24
CA ALA A 112 2.38 36.16 -5.39
C ALA A 112 0.87 36.29 -5.60
N THR A 113 0.46 36.63 -6.83
CA THR A 113 -0.94 36.57 -7.22
C THR A 113 -1.27 35.17 -7.72
N VAL A 114 -2.20 34.49 -7.07
CA VAL A 114 -2.51 33.08 -7.32
C VAL A 114 -4.00 32.86 -7.59
N SER A 115 -4.33 31.82 -8.36
CA SER A 115 -5.72 31.40 -8.54
C SER A 115 -6.25 30.68 -7.28
N PRO A 116 -7.58 30.63 -7.06
CA PRO A 116 -8.17 29.88 -5.95
C PRO A 116 -7.81 28.37 -5.99
N GLY A 117 -7.65 27.79 -7.19
CA GLY A 117 -7.23 26.39 -7.38
C GLY A 117 -5.84 26.12 -6.84
N TYR A 118 -4.93 27.10 -6.94
CA TYR A 118 -3.57 26.96 -6.40
C TYR A 118 -3.56 26.65 -4.90
N LEU A 119 -4.41 27.33 -4.14
CA LEU A 119 -4.50 27.05 -2.70
C LEU A 119 -5.02 25.65 -2.41
N ARG A 120 -5.95 25.14 -3.24
CA ARG A 120 -6.46 23.77 -3.07
C ARG A 120 -5.39 22.73 -3.37
N VAL A 121 -4.50 22.99 -4.34
CA VAL A 121 -3.35 22.13 -4.63
C VAL A 121 -2.32 22.17 -3.50
N VAL A 122 -1.99 23.36 -2.98
CA VAL A 122 -0.92 23.53 -1.97
C VAL A 122 -1.40 23.19 -0.56
N ALA A 123 -2.66 23.50 -0.24
CA ALA A 123 -3.26 23.27 1.08
C ALA A 123 -4.67 22.64 0.97
N PRO A 124 -4.79 21.37 0.54
CA PRO A 124 -6.07 20.75 0.24
C PRO A 124 -7.03 20.66 1.44
N LYS A 125 -6.52 20.76 2.67
CA LYS A 125 -7.32 20.66 3.91
C LYS A 125 -7.72 22.00 4.51
N ALA A 126 -7.21 23.11 4.01
CA ALA A 126 -7.43 24.40 4.63
C ALA A 126 -7.90 25.40 3.57
N LEU A 127 -8.80 26.26 3.90
CA LEU A 127 -8.95 27.59 3.34
C LEU A 127 -10.01 27.76 2.26
N SER A 128 -11.22 28.01 2.69
CA SER A 128 -12.15 28.91 2.02
C SER A 128 -11.77 30.37 2.37
N VAL A 129 -10.73 30.93 1.76
CA VAL A 129 -10.28 32.30 2.04
C VAL A 129 -10.38 33.15 0.80
N HIS A 130 -11.09 34.28 0.92
CA HIS A 130 -11.15 35.34 -0.09
C HIS A 130 -10.17 36.48 0.22
N ALA A 131 -9.10 36.20 0.97
CA ALA A 131 -8.15 37.17 1.49
C ALA A 131 -6.71 36.73 1.19
N VAL A 132 -5.75 37.55 1.56
CA VAL A 132 -4.33 37.20 1.44
C VAL A 132 -3.97 36.09 2.44
N VAL A 133 -3.19 35.13 1.98
CA VAL A 133 -2.66 34.04 2.81
C VAL A 133 -1.17 34.26 3.02
N ALA A 134 -0.72 34.32 4.27
CA ALA A 134 0.69 34.44 4.59
C ALA A 134 1.34 33.04 4.67
N GLY A 135 2.51 32.87 4.09
CA GLY A 135 3.34 31.68 4.35
C GLY A 135 3.85 31.67 5.79
N SER A 136 4.09 30.48 6.36
CA SER A 136 4.50 30.34 7.75
C SER A 136 5.76 31.14 8.09
N ALA A 137 6.78 31.13 7.26
CA ALA A 137 8.02 31.87 7.51
C ALA A 137 7.82 33.39 7.46
N VAL A 138 6.92 33.90 6.58
CA VAL A 138 6.53 35.30 6.58
C VAL A 138 5.74 35.65 7.84
N SER A 139 4.80 34.78 8.22
CA SER A 139 4.01 34.94 9.44
C SER A 139 4.90 35.06 10.67
N ASP A 140 5.87 34.17 10.82
CA ASP A 140 6.81 34.13 11.94
C ASP A 140 7.75 35.35 11.92
N THR A 141 8.27 35.73 10.73
CA THR A 141 9.21 36.84 10.61
C THR A 141 8.54 38.21 10.90
N LEU A 142 7.30 38.37 10.45
CA LEU A 142 6.56 39.63 10.60
C LEU A 142 5.67 39.67 11.84
N GLY A 143 5.53 38.54 12.55
CA GLY A 143 4.62 38.44 13.71
C GLY A 143 3.14 38.62 13.33
N VAL A 144 2.76 38.26 12.08
CA VAL A 144 1.41 38.47 11.56
C VAL A 144 0.64 37.16 11.57
N GLY A 145 -0.60 37.19 12.02
CA GLY A 145 -1.54 36.07 12.00
C GLY A 145 -2.81 36.38 11.25
N ALA A 146 -3.75 35.43 11.25
CA ALA A 146 -5.07 35.67 10.67
C ALA A 146 -5.74 36.90 11.31
N GLY A 147 -6.28 37.78 10.47
CA GLY A 147 -6.89 39.06 10.88
C GLY A 147 -5.93 40.24 10.88
N SER A 148 -4.61 40.04 10.85
CA SER A 148 -3.61 41.12 10.82
C SER A 148 -3.70 41.94 9.53
N LEU A 149 -3.36 43.22 9.64
CA LEU A 149 -3.27 44.18 8.50
C LEU A 149 -1.80 44.49 8.24
N VAL A 150 -1.34 44.23 7.04
CA VAL A 150 0.03 44.51 6.58
C VAL A 150 -0.01 45.68 5.63
N ARG A 151 0.72 46.78 5.90
CA ARG A 151 0.84 47.92 5.06
C ARG A 151 2.08 47.83 4.18
N LEU A 152 1.92 48.14 2.90
CA LEU A 152 2.99 48.13 1.90
C LEU A 152 3.45 49.55 1.61
N THR A 153 4.70 49.69 1.15
CA THR A 153 5.27 51.00 0.77
C THR A 153 4.56 51.67 -0.42
N ASP A 154 3.81 50.87 -1.20
CA ASP A 154 2.98 51.39 -2.31
C ASP A 154 1.61 51.95 -1.87
N GLY A 155 1.35 51.98 -0.56
CA GLY A 155 0.10 52.44 0.07
C GLY A 155 -1.00 51.40 0.14
N ARG A 156 -0.83 50.20 -0.39
CA ARG A 156 -1.80 49.10 -0.25
C ARG A 156 -1.77 48.55 1.15
N SER A 157 -2.93 48.12 1.60
CA SER A 157 -3.08 47.37 2.87
C SER A 157 -3.61 45.98 2.59
N LEU A 158 -2.86 44.96 3.02
CA LEU A 158 -3.21 43.57 2.81
C LEU A 158 -3.75 43.00 4.14
N ARG A 159 -4.95 42.43 4.14
CA ARG A 159 -5.51 41.74 5.30
C ARG A 159 -5.19 40.25 5.20
N VAL A 160 -4.45 39.73 6.18
CA VAL A 160 -4.12 38.33 6.27
C VAL A 160 -5.37 37.55 6.70
N GLY A 161 -5.88 36.68 5.86
CA GLY A 161 -7.06 35.85 6.15
C GLY A 161 -6.68 34.52 6.82
N ALA A 162 -5.50 34.01 6.48
CA ALA A 162 -4.99 32.76 7.04
C ALA A 162 -3.47 32.67 6.93
N VAL A 163 -2.89 31.73 7.67
CA VAL A 163 -1.47 31.36 7.55
C VAL A 163 -1.38 29.97 6.94
N LEU A 164 -0.57 29.84 5.91
CA LEU A 164 -0.30 28.58 5.23
C LEU A 164 0.61 27.73 6.13
N PRO A 165 0.20 26.54 6.53
CA PRO A 165 1.03 25.70 7.40
C PRO A 165 2.32 25.30 6.69
N ALA A 166 3.42 25.23 7.42
CA ALA A 166 4.65 24.65 6.91
C ALA A 166 4.42 23.19 6.51
N GLY A 167 4.88 22.80 5.34
CA GLY A 167 4.72 21.43 4.83
C GLY A 167 5.52 21.21 3.56
N ALA A 168 5.63 19.96 3.15
CA ALA A 168 6.40 19.63 1.96
C ALA A 168 5.85 20.28 0.68
N ARG A 169 4.52 20.42 0.55
CA ARG A 169 3.89 21.13 -0.59
C ARG A 169 4.14 22.64 -0.59
N THR A 170 4.53 23.20 0.57
CA THR A 170 4.72 24.65 0.76
C THR A 170 6.18 25.05 0.92
N GLN A 171 7.12 24.10 0.85
CA GLN A 171 8.53 24.28 1.23
C GLN A 171 9.20 25.51 0.62
N ASP A 172 8.95 25.80 -0.65
CA ASP A 172 9.52 26.97 -1.34
C ASP A 172 8.63 28.21 -1.28
N ARG A 173 7.44 28.11 -0.69
CA ARG A 173 6.39 29.15 -0.69
C ARG A 173 6.05 29.66 0.71
N ASP A 174 6.69 29.14 1.73
CA ASP A 174 6.55 29.56 3.12
C ASP A 174 6.99 31.02 3.37
N ARG A 175 7.83 31.55 2.46
CA ARG A 175 8.32 32.94 2.45
C ARG A 175 7.48 33.89 1.59
N TRP A 176 6.33 33.43 1.09
CA TRP A 176 5.47 34.22 0.23
C TRP A 176 4.21 34.68 0.94
N MET A 177 3.68 35.82 0.54
CA MET A 177 2.28 36.16 0.72
C MET A 177 1.52 35.87 -0.58
N LEU A 178 0.37 35.21 -0.45
CA LEU A 178 -0.44 34.77 -1.57
C LEU A 178 -1.71 35.61 -1.65
N GLU A 179 -1.81 36.46 -2.66
CA GLU A 179 -3.01 37.23 -2.97
C GLU A 179 -3.88 36.42 -3.93
N ILE A 180 -5.12 36.13 -3.53
CA ILE A 180 -6.04 35.34 -4.32
C ILE A 180 -6.74 36.21 -5.32
N ALA A 181 -6.56 35.91 -6.59
CA ALA A 181 -7.27 36.55 -7.69
C ALA A 181 -7.94 35.52 -8.60
N PRO A 182 -9.15 35.80 -9.11
CA PRO A 182 -9.79 34.88 -10.04
C PRO A 182 -8.92 34.65 -11.27
N ALA A 183 -8.94 33.45 -11.80
CA ALA A 183 -8.28 33.13 -13.04
C ALA A 183 -8.96 33.93 -14.18
N ALA A 184 -8.15 34.57 -15.02
CA ALA A 184 -8.64 35.19 -16.22
C ALA A 184 -8.18 34.36 -17.42
N ALA A 185 -9.10 33.89 -18.24
CA ALA A 185 -8.83 32.94 -19.32
C ALA A 185 -7.78 33.42 -20.33
N ASP A 186 -7.69 34.72 -20.52
CA ASP A 186 -6.74 35.35 -21.48
C ASP A 186 -5.46 35.85 -20.80
N ALA A 187 -5.28 35.59 -19.50
CA ALA A 187 -4.10 36.06 -18.79
C ALA A 187 -2.89 35.11 -19.04
N SER A 188 -1.72 35.70 -18.91
CA SER A 188 -0.49 34.89 -18.77
C SER A 188 -0.22 34.58 -17.32
N VAL A 189 0.37 33.42 -17.06
CA VAL A 189 0.75 32.95 -15.74
C VAL A 189 2.22 32.52 -15.75
N ALA A 190 2.88 32.64 -14.60
CA ALA A 190 4.28 32.20 -14.45
C ALA A 190 4.39 30.68 -14.28
N GLU A 191 3.46 30.10 -13.55
CA GLU A 191 3.45 28.66 -13.28
C GLU A 191 2.02 28.12 -13.31
N CYS A 192 1.85 26.89 -13.80
CA CYS A 192 0.63 26.11 -13.70
C CYS A 192 0.90 24.88 -12.81
N TRP A 193 0.08 24.72 -11.79
CA TRP A 193 0.16 23.64 -10.82
C TRP A 193 -1.01 22.69 -11.02
N VAL A 194 -0.73 21.42 -11.17
CA VAL A 194 -1.72 20.41 -11.51
C VAL A 194 -1.60 19.25 -10.53
N GLU A 195 -2.62 19.02 -9.73
CA GLU A 195 -2.73 17.83 -8.89
C GLU A 195 -3.42 16.73 -9.67
N SER A 196 -2.72 15.63 -9.91
CA SER A 196 -3.24 14.47 -10.63
C SER A 196 -3.95 13.51 -9.70
N ARG A 197 -4.87 12.71 -10.23
CA ARG A 197 -5.38 11.55 -9.51
C ARG A 197 -4.28 10.51 -9.34
N GLN A 198 -4.37 9.73 -8.27
CA GLN A 198 -3.42 8.66 -8.02
C GLN A 198 -3.30 7.71 -9.22
N GLY A 199 -2.07 7.49 -9.69
CA GLY A 199 -1.79 6.65 -10.87
C GLY A 199 -2.04 7.31 -12.23
N SER A 200 -2.40 8.61 -12.28
CA SER A 200 -2.64 9.34 -13.54
C SER A 200 -1.55 10.34 -13.88
N LEU A 201 -0.49 10.46 -13.07
CA LEU A 201 0.55 11.48 -13.23
C LEU A 201 1.19 11.47 -14.63
N ASP A 202 1.53 10.28 -15.14
CA ASP A 202 2.18 10.14 -16.45
C ASP A 202 1.23 10.51 -17.59
N ARG A 203 -0.05 10.12 -17.49
CA ARG A 203 -1.08 10.51 -18.47
C ARG A 203 -1.27 12.04 -18.50
N VAL A 204 -1.31 12.67 -17.32
CA VAL A 204 -1.37 14.14 -17.24
C VAL A 204 -0.13 14.76 -17.86
N ARG A 205 1.07 14.22 -17.56
CA ARG A 205 2.34 14.69 -18.15
C ARG A 205 2.34 14.60 -19.68
N GLU A 206 1.81 13.51 -20.25
CA GLU A 206 1.69 13.30 -21.70
C GLU A 206 0.69 14.27 -22.37
N MET A 207 -0.34 14.71 -21.66
CA MET A 207 -1.31 15.68 -22.18
C MET A 207 -0.75 17.11 -22.27
N VAL A 208 0.21 17.46 -21.41
CA VAL A 208 0.74 18.84 -21.32
C VAL A 208 1.30 19.36 -22.66
N PRO A 209 2.18 18.63 -23.38
CA PRO A 209 2.70 19.14 -24.66
C PRO A 209 1.61 19.38 -25.71
N ALA A 210 0.56 18.58 -25.72
CA ALA A 210 -0.56 18.75 -26.66
C ALA A 210 -1.36 20.03 -26.39
N LEU A 211 -1.53 20.40 -25.11
CA LEU A 211 -2.28 21.58 -24.70
C LEU A 211 -1.45 22.88 -24.79
N PHE A 212 -0.16 22.80 -24.50
CA PHE A 212 0.76 23.95 -24.46
C PHE A 212 1.65 24.03 -25.70
N GLY A 213 1.37 23.31 -26.77
CA GLY A 213 2.26 23.11 -27.92
C GLY A 213 2.78 24.36 -28.63
N SER A 214 2.23 25.55 -28.35
CA SER A 214 2.71 26.85 -28.84
C SER A 214 3.78 27.50 -27.95
N VAL A 215 4.06 26.92 -26.76
CA VAL A 215 4.97 27.48 -25.77
C VAL A 215 6.35 26.88 -25.96
N GLY A 216 7.35 27.69 -26.31
CA GLY A 216 8.75 27.24 -26.34
C GLY A 216 9.29 27.05 -24.94
N ASN A 217 10.26 26.13 -24.80
CA ASN A 217 10.97 25.83 -23.53
C ASN A 217 10.06 25.44 -22.35
N LEU A 218 8.95 24.76 -22.65
CA LEU A 218 8.06 24.26 -21.61
C LEU A 218 8.76 23.23 -20.74
N ARG A 219 8.74 23.44 -19.42
CA ARG A 219 9.26 22.52 -18.41
C ARG A 219 8.10 21.93 -17.63
N VAL A 220 8.10 20.61 -17.48
CA VAL A 220 7.14 19.88 -16.67
C VAL A 220 7.93 19.11 -15.60
N ARG A 221 7.80 19.53 -14.37
CA ARG A 221 8.48 18.88 -13.24
C ARG A 221 7.49 18.43 -12.19
N SER A 222 7.78 17.33 -11.54
CA SER A 222 7.05 16.94 -10.32
C SER A 222 7.50 17.85 -9.17
N LEU A 223 6.56 18.23 -8.30
CA LEU A 223 6.88 19.05 -7.13
C LEU A 223 7.87 18.35 -6.21
N VAL A 224 7.67 17.03 -6.02
CA VAL A 224 8.56 16.14 -5.28
C VAL A 224 8.97 14.99 -6.20
N SER A 225 10.22 14.51 -6.08
CA SER A 225 10.68 13.37 -6.86
C SER A 225 9.82 12.13 -6.59
N THR A 226 9.41 11.47 -7.68
CA THR A 226 8.68 10.20 -7.62
C THR A 226 9.59 8.99 -7.38
N ASP A 227 10.92 9.18 -7.34
CA ASP A 227 11.88 8.10 -7.21
C ASP A 227 11.71 7.30 -5.91
N VAL A 228 11.27 7.97 -4.83
CA VAL A 228 11.01 7.32 -3.54
C VAL A 228 9.83 6.35 -3.65
N VAL A 229 8.78 6.71 -4.40
CA VAL A 229 7.60 5.85 -4.61
C VAL A 229 7.99 4.64 -5.46
N THR A 230 8.71 4.88 -6.56
CA THR A 230 9.17 3.80 -7.44
C THR A 230 10.16 2.86 -6.74
N ALA A 231 11.07 3.41 -5.92
CA ALA A 231 11.98 2.61 -5.10
C ALA A 231 11.23 1.78 -4.05
N ALA A 232 10.26 2.37 -3.36
CA ALA A 232 9.43 1.66 -2.37
C ALA A 232 8.61 0.53 -3.03
N GLN A 233 8.05 0.78 -4.21
CA GLN A 233 7.34 -0.23 -4.98
C GLN A 233 8.27 -1.35 -5.43
N ALA A 234 9.45 -1.03 -5.98
CA ALA A 234 10.45 -2.03 -6.37
C ALA A 234 10.92 -2.86 -5.18
N GLN A 235 11.11 -2.23 -4.01
CA GLN A 235 11.44 -2.92 -2.76
C GLN A 235 10.30 -3.85 -2.31
N TYR A 236 9.05 -3.41 -2.42
CA TYR A 236 7.89 -4.23 -2.11
C TYR A 236 7.78 -5.43 -3.06
N GLU A 237 7.99 -5.26 -4.35
CA GLU A 237 7.94 -6.33 -5.35
C GLU A 237 9.11 -7.33 -5.19
N GLY A 238 10.31 -6.83 -4.89
CA GLY A 238 11.52 -7.61 -4.68
C GLY A 238 11.67 -8.24 -3.30
N ARG A 239 10.72 -8.04 -2.37
CA ARG A 239 10.85 -8.51 -0.99
C ARG A 239 10.92 -10.04 -0.89
N VAL A 240 11.80 -10.54 -0.06
CA VAL A 240 11.96 -11.97 0.21
C VAL A 240 10.71 -12.54 0.91
N THR A 241 10.02 -11.72 1.69
CA THR A 241 8.79 -12.12 2.42
C THR A 241 7.66 -12.56 1.50
N ARG A 242 7.65 -12.16 0.22
CA ARG A 242 6.72 -12.67 -0.79
C ARG A 242 6.68 -14.21 -0.86
N TRP A 243 7.79 -14.85 -0.52
CA TRP A 243 7.94 -16.29 -0.51
C TRP A 243 7.81 -16.91 0.89
N SER A 244 7.39 -16.13 1.90
CA SER A 244 7.27 -16.58 3.31
C SER A 244 6.37 -17.80 3.47
N TRP A 245 5.36 -17.94 2.63
CA TRP A 245 4.47 -19.10 2.61
C TRP A 245 5.17 -20.41 2.27
N VAL A 246 6.28 -20.38 1.49
CA VAL A 246 7.03 -21.59 1.12
C VAL A 246 7.70 -22.25 2.33
N PRO A 247 8.58 -21.57 3.10
CA PRO A 247 9.19 -22.16 4.29
C PRO A 247 8.15 -22.53 5.33
N VAL A 248 7.06 -21.78 5.46
CA VAL A 248 5.95 -22.14 6.35
C VAL A 248 5.30 -23.44 5.91
N ALA A 249 4.95 -23.58 4.63
CA ALA A 249 4.35 -24.81 4.10
C ALA A 249 5.27 -26.03 4.27
N VAL A 250 6.58 -25.87 4.00
CA VAL A 250 7.57 -26.94 4.19
C VAL A 250 7.68 -27.34 5.66
N THR A 251 7.71 -26.37 6.57
CA THR A 251 7.76 -26.62 8.01
C THR A 251 6.50 -27.35 8.50
N CYS A 252 5.32 -26.89 8.07
CA CYS A 252 4.05 -27.52 8.41
C CYS A 252 3.95 -28.94 7.83
N ALA A 253 4.38 -29.16 6.60
CA ALA A 253 4.44 -30.50 6.01
C ALA A 253 5.39 -31.43 6.80
N GLY A 254 6.56 -30.91 7.19
CA GLY A 254 7.50 -31.62 8.05
C GLY A 254 6.90 -31.99 9.40
N MET A 255 6.20 -31.09 10.06
CA MET A 255 5.50 -31.35 11.33
C MET A 255 4.45 -32.44 11.16
N LEU A 256 3.65 -32.39 10.09
CA LEU A 256 2.66 -33.43 9.80
C LEU A 256 3.33 -34.80 9.55
N VAL A 257 4.38 -34.86 8.75
CA VAL A 257 5.14 -36.10 8.52
C VAL A 257 5.70 -36.70 9.83
N ILE A 258 6.25 -35.85 10.70
CA ILE A 258 6.74 -36.28 12.01
C ILE A 258 5.58 -36.78 12.87
N SER A 259 4.42 -36.18 12.85
CA SER A 259 3.24 -36.60 13.61
C SER A 259 2.69 -37.95 13.14
N LEU A 260 3.00 -38.36 11.90
CA LEU A 260 2.60 -39.63 11.32
C LEU A 260 3.55 -40.81 11.68
N ARG A 261 4.80 -40.51 12.10
CA ARG A 261 5.79 -41.58 12.44
C ARG A 261 5.28 -42.63 13.42
N PRO A 262 4.56 -42.32 14.52
CA PRO A 262 4.03 -43.31 15.43
C PRO A 262 3.01 -44.27 14.80
N ARG A 263 2.45 -43.93 13.64
CA ARG A 263 1.41 -44.72 12.94
C ARG A 263 1.94 -45.63 11.84
N TRP A 264 3.23 -45.63 11.61
CA TRP A 264 3.81 -46.50 10.58
C TRP A 264 3.44 -47.97 10.72
N PRO A 265 3.32 -48.57 11.93
CA PRO A 265 2.83 -49.95 12.07
C PRO A 265 1.36 -50.12 11.60
N GLU A 266 0.51 -49.11 11.82
CA GLU A 266 -0.90 -49.12 11.36
C GLU A 266 -0.98 -49.17 9.84
N PHE A 267 -0.11 -48.44 9.15
CA PHE A 267 -0.07 -48.40 7.68
C PHE A 267 0.43 -49.74 7.09
N ALA A 268 1.35 -50.40 7.75
CA ALA A 268 1.73 -51.75 7.37
C ALA A 268 0.53 -52.71 7.41
N LEU A 269 -0.34 -52.53 8.42
CA LEU A 269 -1.58 -53.33 8.54
C LEU A 269 -2.56 -53.00 7.39
N TYR A 270 -2.77 -51.75 7.06
CA TYR A 270 -3.64 -51.37 5.90
C TYR A 270 -3.16 -51.97 4.59
N ARG A 271 -1.84 -52.03 4.36
CA ARG A 271 -1.24 -52.72 3.21
C ARG A 271 -1.56 -54.23 3.19
N ILE A 272 -1.50 -54.90 4.35
CA ILE A 272 -1.83 -56.34 4.48
C ILE A 272 -3.32 -56.56 4.17
N VAL A 273 -4.20 -55.66 4.59
CA VAL A 273 -5.65 -55.72 4.33
C VAL A 273 -6.02 -55.39 2.86
N GLY A 274 -5.04 -54.88 2.08
CA GLY A 274 -5.23 -54.69 0.63
C GLY A 274 -5.40 -53.25 0.17
N PHE A 275 -5.17 -52.23 1.05
CA PHE A 275 -5.12 -50.85 0.64
C PHE A 275 -3.93 -50.60 -0.31
N SER A 276 -4.18 -49.87 -1.38
CA SER A 276 -3.12 -49.43 -2.29
C SER A 276 -2.30 -48.30 -1.68
N SER A 277 -1.09 -48.06 -2.18
CA SER A 277 -0.26 -46.91 -1.76
C SER A 277 -0.97 -45.59 -2.02
N SER A 278 -1.75 -45.52 -3.10
CA SER A 278 -2.55 -44.35 -3.43
C SER A 278 -3.68 -44.08 -2.45
N ASP A 279 -4.39 -45.14 -1.97
CA ASP A 279 -5.46 -45.00 -0.99
C ASP A 279 -4.92 -44.42 0.34
N ILE A 280 -3.75 -44.89 0.73
CA ILE A 280 -3.06 -44.42 1.95
C ILE A 280 -2.59 -42.96 1.75
N ALA A 281 -2.06 -42.60 0.58
CA ALA A 281 -1.66 -41.24 0.30
C ALA A 281 -2.86 -40.27 0.31
N VAL A 282 -4.01 -40.67 -0.27
CA VAL A 282 -5.25 -39.90 -0.24
C VAL A 282 -5.76 -39.74 1.20
N MET A 283 -5.72 -40.80 2.02
CA MET A 283 -6.09 -40.74 3.43
C MET A 283 -5.25 -39.69 4.20
N PHE A 284 -3.95 -39.63 3.95
CA PHE A 284 -3.07 -38.62 4.56
C PHE A 284 -3.35 -37.21 4.07
N ALA A 285 -3.55 -37.06 2.77
CA ALA A 285 -3.91 -35.76 2.22
C ALA A 285 -5.23 -35.22 2.81
N LEU A 286 -6.21 -36.11 3.00
CA LEU A 286 -7.47 -35.81 3.68
C LEU A 286 -7.26 -35.44 5.16
N GLU A 287 -6.46 -36.23 5.89
CA GLU A 287 -6.15 -35.96 7.30
C GLU A 287 -5.45 -34.57 7.44
N ALA A 288 -4.45 -34.33 6.61
CA ALA A 288 -3.77 -33.04 6.58
C ALA A 288 -4.71 -31.87 6.24
N TRP A 289 -5.58 -32.06 5.26
CA TRP A 289 -6.57 -31.08 4.87
C TRP A 289 -7.59 -30.81 5.99
N LEU A 290 -8.08 -31.86 6.65
CA LEU A 290 -9.01 -31.75 7.78
C LEU A 290 -8.38 -31.05 9.00
N LEU A 291 -7.07 -31.16 9.20
CA LEU A 291 -6.36 -30.47 10.27
C LEU A 291 -6.00 -29.02 9.89
N ALA A 292 -5.48 -28.82 8.69
CA ALA A 292 -4.97 -27.52 8.28
C ALA A 292 -6.11 -26.53 7.99
N THR A 293 -7.20 -26.95 7.33
CA THR A 293 -8.25 -26.03 6.89
C THR A 293 -8.99 -25.34 8.05
N PRO A 294 -9.50 -26.06 9.08
CA PRO A 294 -10.15 -25.38 10.20
C PRO A 294 -9.20 -24.47 10.97
N ALA A 295 -7.94 -24.90 11.14
CA ALA A 295 -6.93 -24.11 11.83
C ALA A 295 -6.59 -22.81 11.08
N THR A 296 -6.40 -22.88 9.76
CA THR A 296 -6.13 -21.69 8.93
C THR A 296 -7.34 -20.76 8.88
N LEU A 297 -8.57 -21.28 8.80
CA LEU A 297 -9.79 -20.47 8.84
C LEU A 297 -9.97 -19.76 10.19
N LEU A 298 -9.74 -20.46 11.30
CA LEU A 298 -9.80 -19.87 12.64
C LEU A 298 -8.77 -18.75 12.80
N MET A 299 -7.55 -18.98 12.37
CA MET A 299 -6.49 -17.98 12.45
C MET A 299 -6.67 -16.84 11.46
N LEU A 300 -7.25 -17.10 10.29
CA LEU A 300 -7.68 -16.04 9.37
C LEU A 300 -8.73 -15.14 10.04
N ALA A 301 -9.74 -15.73 10.69
CA ALA A 301 -10.75 -14.96 11.43
C ALA A 301 -10.12 -14.13 12.56
N ALA A 302 -9.17 -14.71 13.31
CA ALA A 302 -8.41 -14.00 14.35
C ALA A 302 -7.57 -12.85 13.76
N GLY A 303 -6.92 -13.06 12.63
CA GLY A 303 -6.16 -12.02 11.91
C GLY A 303 -7.05 -10.87 11.43
N VAL A 304 -8.21 -11.19 10.86
CA VAL A 304 -9.21 -10.19 10.47
C VAL A 304 -9.71 -9.40 11.68
N ALA A 305 -10.03 -10.06 12.79
CA ALA A 305 -10.46 -9.40 14.02
C ALA A 305 -9.37 -8.47 14.57
N PHE A 306 -8.11 -8.89 14.53
CA PHE A 306 -6.97 -8.07 14.94
C PHE A 306 -6.83 -6.83 14.03
N LEU A 307 -6.90 -6.99 12.70
CA LEU A 307 -6.81 -5.87 11.76
C LEU A 307 -7.99 -4.90 11.90
N LEU A 308 -9.20 -5.40 12.18
CA LEU A 308 -10.36 -4.57 12.47
C LEU A 308 -10.15 -3.73 13.73
N SER A 309 -9.63 -4.35 14.80
CA SER A 309 -9.40 -3.64 16.08
C SER A 309 -8.29 -2.59 15.98
N SER A 310 -7.30 -2.80 15.11
CA SER A 310 -6.19 -1.87 14.87
C SER A 310 -6.50 -0.81 13.81
N GLY A 311 -7.66 -0.86 13.14
CA GLY A 311 -8.02 0.03 12.05
C GLY A 311 -7.24 -0.20 10.76
N GLY A 312 -6.47 -1.29 10.68
CA GLY A 312 -5.62 -1.63 9.53
C GLY A 312 -6.26 -2.54 8.47
N LEU A 313 -7.57 -2.81 8.57
CA LEU A 313 -8.25 -3.66 7.59
C LEU A 313 -8.63 -2.86 6.35
N THR A 314 -7.82 -2.98 5.30
CA THR A 314 -8.19 -2.55 3.95
C THR A 314 -8.66 -3.77 3.14
N PRO A 315 -9.44 -3.58 2.04
CA PRO A 315 -9.80 -4.69 1.14
C PRO A 315 -8.57 -5.41 0.58
N GLN A 316 -7.49 -4.67 0.37
CA GLN A 316 -6.22 -5.22 -0.11
C GLN A 316 -5.52 -6.05 0.97
N ALA A 317 -5.45 -5.56 2.21
CA ALA A 317 -4.91 -6.30 3.35
C ALA A 317 -5.66 -7.63 3.58
N PHE A 318 -7.00 -7.60 3.49
CA PHE A 318 -7.83 -8.81 3.57
C PHE A 318 -7.49 -9.79 2.44
N SER A 319 -7.41 -9.32 1.19
CA SER A 319 -7.12 -10.20 0.04
C SER A 319 -5.74 -10.85 0.15
N VAL A 320 -4.73 -10.13 0.61
CA VAL A 320 -3.37 -10.62 0.83
C VAL A 320 -3.36 -11.67 1.94
N LEU A 321 -4.00 -11.41 3.07
CA LEU A 321 -4.10 -12.35 4.18
C LEU A 321 -4.81 -13.65 3.78
N ALA A 322 -5.93 -13.54 3.05
CA ALA A 322 -6.68 -14.69 2.57
C ALA A 322 -5.90 -15.49 1.53
N ALA A 323 -5.25 -14.84 0.57
CA ALA A 323 -4.43 -15.50 -0.44
C ALA A 323 -3.24 -16.26 0.18
N THR A 324 -2.52 -15.64 1.11
CA THR A 324 -1.39 -16.27 1.80
C THR A 324 -1.84 -17.51 2.59
N SER A 325 -2.95 -17.40 3.31
CA SER A 325 -3.54 -18.52 4.06
C SER A 325 -3.96 -19.66 3.13
N ALA A 326 -4.59 -19.36 1.99
CA ALA A 326 -4.99 -20.36 1.00
C ALA A 326 -3.78 -21.04 0.33
N MET A 327 -2.73 -20.29 0.01
CA MET A 327 -1.48 -20.83 -0.52
C MET A 327 -0.81 -21.77 0.47
N CYS A 328 -0.72 -21.39 1.73
CA CYS A 328 -0.17 -22.27 2.79
C CYS A 328 -0.96 -23.58 2.87
N ALA A 329 -2.28 -23.53 2.98
CA ALA A 329 -3.13 -24.72 3.11
C ALA A 329 -3.01 -25.66 1.89
N SER A 330 -3.03 -25.09 0.69
CA SER A 330 -2.90 -25.85 -0.57
C SER A 330 -1.54 -26.53 -0.69
N THR A 331 -0.46 -25.80 -0.36
CA THR A 331 0.90 -26.31 -0.49
C THR A 331 1.18 -27.40 0.54
N ILE A 332 0.65 -27.29 1.76
CA ILE A 332 0.74 -28.35 2.78
C ILE A 332 0.12 -29.63 2.26
N SER A 333 -1.07 -29.56 1.67
CA SER A 333 -1.78 -30.72 1.14
C SER A 333 -1.03 -31.37 -0.02
N LEU A 334 -0.49 -30.56 -0.94
CA LEU A 334 0.32 -31.05 -2.06
C LEU A 334 1.64 -31.67 -1.62
N ALA A 335 2.33 -31.05 -0.66
CA ALA A 335 3.60 -31.57 -0.14
C ALA A 335 3.42 -32.94 0.51
N ILE A 336 2.33 -33.16 1.24
CA ILE A 336 2.03 -34.46 1.84
C ILE A 336 1.71 -35.48 0.76
N ALA A 337 0.90 -35.13 -0.22
CA ALA A 337 0.60 -36.03 -1.34
C ALA A 337 1.85 -36.44 -2.12
N ALA A 338 2.83 -35.53 -2.27
CA ALA A 338 4.10 -35.81 -2.95
C ALA A 338 5.09 -36.61 -2.10
N LEU A 339 5.12 -36.42 -0.79
CA LEU A 339 6.07 -37.10 0.11
C LEU A 339 5.66 -38.52 0.49
N THR A 340 4.39 -38.86 0.40
CA THR A 340 3.88 -40.18 0.80
C THR A 340 4.32 -41.33 -0.12
N PRO A 341 4.34 -41.25 -1.47
CA PRO A 341 4.72 -42.36 -2.32
C PRO A 341 6.15 -42.91 -2.12
N PRO A 342 7.20 -42.08 -2.06
CA PRO A 342 8.57 -42.59 -1.84
C PRO A 342 8.82 -43.19 -0.45
N MET A 343 8.04 -42.81 0.57
CA MET A 343 8.19 -43.37 1.91
C MET A 343 7.72 -44.81 2.00
N TRP A 344 6.94 -45.31 1.04
CA TRP A 344 6.34 -46.65 1.01
C TRP A 344 7.14 -47.69 0.22
N SER A 345 8.17 -47.27 -0.50
CA SER A 345 9.12 -48.15 -1.17
C SER A 345 10.13 -48.78 -0.19
N ILE A 346 10.12 -48.31 1.07
CA ILE A 346 11.02 -48.84 2.12
C ILE A 346 10.50 -50.21 2.58
N ASP A 347 11.35 -51.24 2.41
CA ASP A 347 11.12 -52.67 2.71
C ASP A 347 10.34 -52.92 4.03
N LEU A 348 9.04 -53.21 3.91
CA LEU A 348 8.18 -53.66 4.99
C LEU A 348 8.77 -54.85 5.82
N PRO A 349 9.47 -55.84 5.21
CA PRO A 349 10.06 -56.95 5.93
C PRO A 349 11.10 -56.57 7.00
N ARG A 350 11.82 -55.46 6.82
CA ARG A 350 12.82 -54.98 7.79
C ARG A 350 12.20 -54.40 9.05
N TYR A 351 11.04 -53.79 8.97
CA TYR A 351 10.35 -53.22 10.14
C TYR A 351 9.66 -54.26 11.00
N LEU A 352 9.24 -55.39 10.43
CA LEU A 352 8.64 -56.49 11.15
C LEU A 352 9.69 -57.40 11.84
N LYS A 353 10.92 -57.43 11.29
CA LYS A 353 12.04 -58.21 11.87
C LYS A 353 12.77 -57.54 13.05
N GLY A 354 12.63 -56.25 13.26
CA GLY A 354 13.37 -55.48 14.26
C GLY A 354 12.75 -55.42 15.66
N ARG A 355 11.69 -56.22 15.92
CA ARG A 355 11.03 -56.34 17.23
C ARG A 355 10.99 -57.79 17.74
N GLY A 356 12.05 -58.55 17.48
CA GLY A 356 12.31 -59.82 18.11
C GLY A 356 13.50 -59.71 19.04
#